data_13db5244c65b7593f6e0d4d519bafd21
#
_entry.id   13db5244c65b7593f6e0d4d519bafd21
#
_cell.length_a   1.000
_cell.length_b   1.000
_cell.length_c   1.000
_cell.angle_alpha   90.00
_cell.angle_beta   90.00
_cell.angle_gamma   90.00
#
_symmetry.space_group_name_H-M   'P 1'
#
loop_
_entity.id
_entity.type
_entity.pdbx_description
1 polymer ?
#
loop_
_entity_poly.entity_id
_entity_poly.type
_entity_poly.pdbx_seq_one_letter_code
_entity_poly.pdbx_strand_id
1 'polypeptide(L)'
;MNHTKDARRIGLVDVDGHNGFPNLALMRISAWHKALGDMVEWWDGMLPYDRIYMSKVFTFSPDNDTVMQSDEIIRGGTGYRDYGSLPEEIEAMPPDYSIYPRYP
;
A
#
# COMPACT_ATOMS: atom_id res chain seq x y z
N MET A 1 -27.51 -4.20 11.44
CA MET A 1 -26.88 -4.07 10.99
C MET A 1 -26.12 -3.97 10.97
N ASN A 2 -25.92 -4.17 11.03
CA ASN A 2 -25.11 -4.15 10.88
C ASN A 2 -24.22 -3.75 10.94
N HIS A 3 -23.73 -4.11 11.37
CA HIS A 3 -22.82 -3.70 11.24
C HIS A 3 -22.02 -3.50 10.49
N THR A 4 -22.39 -3.06 10.60
CA THR A 4 -21.54 -2.68 9.50
C THR A 4 -20.19 -2.23 9.99
N LYS A 5 -19.24 -2.95 9.68
CA LYS A 5 -17.89 -2.57 9.91
C LYS A 5 -17.60 -1.28 9.14
N ASP A 6 -17.16 -0.24 9.82
CA ASP A 6 -16.81 1.01 9.18
C ASP A 6 -15.65 0.80 8.20
N ALA A 7 -15.74 1.44 7.05
CA ALA A 7 -14.64 1.42 6.10
C ALA A 7 -13.38 2.03 6.72
N ARG A 8 -12.25 1.37 6.53
CA ARG A 8 -10.97 1.86 7.01
C ARG A 8 -10.31 2.70 5.92
N ARG A 9 -9.47 3.63 6.34
CA ARG A 9 -8.67 4.43 5.40
C ARG A 9 -7.28 3.84 5.34
N ILE A 10 -6.89 3.42 4.15
CA ILE A 10 -5.62 2.76 3.87
C ILE A 10 -4.77 3.66 2.99
N GLY A 11 -3.58 3.99 3.45
CA GLY A 11 -2.62 4.79 2.68
C GLY A 11 -1.54 3.92 2.07
N LEU A 12 -1.11 4.26 0.88
CA LEU A 12 -0.05 3.55 0.17
C LEU A 12 1.13 4.48 -0.05
N VAL A 13 2.34 3.98 0.18
CA VAL A 13 3.57 4.71 -0.11
C VAL A 13 4.46 3.84 -0.97
N ASP A 14 4.72 4.31 -2.20
CA ASP A 14 5.72 3.71 -3.08
C ASP A 14 7.03 4.44 -2.80
N VAL A 15 7.87 3.85 -1.97
CA VAL A 15 9.10 4.50 -1.50
C VAL A 15 10.07 4.76 -2.65
N ASP A 16 10.03 3.93 -3.70
CA ASP A 16 10.87 4.11 -4.88
C ASP A 16 10.38 5.24 -5.81
N GLY A 17 9.21 5.83 -5.53
CA GLY A 17 8.78 7.07 -6.16
C GLY A 17 8.22 6.96 -7.56
N HIS A 18 7.54 5.86 -7.89
CA HIS A 18 6.91 5.70 -9.21
C HIS A 18 7.90 5.82 -10.37
N ASN A 19 9.11 5.34 -10.22
CA ASN A 19 10.20 5.58 -11.16
C ASN A 19 10.17 4.67 -12.41
N GLY A 20 9.01 4.52 -13.00
CA GLY A 20 8.80 3.77 -14.24
C GLY A 20 8.32 2.34 -14.05
N PHE A 21 8.20 1.88 -12.81
CA PHE A 21 7.78 0.50 -12.52
C PHE A 21 6.64 0.49 -11.50
N PRO A 22 5.46 -0.02 -11.88
CA PRO A 22 4.37 -0.17 -10.91
C PRO A 22 4.79 -1.14 -9.80
N ASN A 23 4.43 -0.83 -8.58
CA ASN A 23 4.68 -1.71 -7.45
C ASN A 23 3.56 -2.74 -7.36
N LEU A 24 3.85 -3.97 -7.76
CA LEU A 24 2.85 -5.02 -7.83
C LEU A 24 2.26 -5.36 -6.46
N ALA A 25 3.09 -5.33 -5.42
CA ALA A 25 2.61 -5.62 -4.06
C ALA A 25 1.57 -4.59 -3.62
N LEU A 26 1.82 -3.30 -3.87
CA LEU A 26 0.85 -2.26 -3.53
C LEU A 26 -0.43 -2.38 -4.34
N MET A 27 -0.33 -2.79 -5.61
CA MET A 27 -1.52 -2.99 -6.42
C MET A 27 -2.40 -4.13 -5.89
N ARG A 28 -1.79 -5.20 -5.40
CA ARG A 28 -2.53 -6.32 -4.80
C ARG A 28 -3.12 -5.94 -3.43
N ILE A 29 -2.37 -5.21 -2.63
CA ILE A 29 -2.86 -4.68 -1.35
C ILE A 29 -4.07 -3.78 -1.57
N SER A 30 -4.00 -2.91 -2.57
CA SER A 30 -5.12 -2.05 -2.92
C SER A 30 -6.35 -2.85 -3.31
N ALA A 31 -6.17 -3.85 -4.18
CA ALA A 31 -7.29 -4.69 -4.63
C ALA A 31 -7.95 -5.39 -3.43
N TRP A 32 -7.14 -5.92 -2.53
CA TRP A 32 -7.66 -6.66 -1.39
C TRP A 32 -8.47 -5.76 -0.44
N HIS A 33 -7.92 -4.60 -0.08
CA HIS A 33 -8.63 -3.68 0.81
C HIS A 33 -9.90 -3.12 0.17
N LYS A 34 -9.87 -2.83 -1.13
CA LYS A 34 -11.08 -2.38 -1.83
C LYS A 34 -12.15 -3.47 -1.83
N ALA A 35 -11.75 -4.73 -1.96
CA ALA A 35 -12.69 -5.85 -1.88
C ALA A 35 -13.32 -5.97 -0.49
N LEU A 36 -12.63 -5.52 0.55
CA LEU A 36 -13.16 -5.48 1.91
C LEU A 36 -14.06 -4.26 2.16
N GLY A 37 -14.13 -3.33 1.21
CA GLY A 37 -14.89 -2.10 1.36
C GLY A 37 -14.10 -0.95 1.97
N ASP A 38 -12.78 -1.10 2.10
CA ASP A 38 -11.92 -0.05 2.63
C ASP A 38 -11.66 1.02 1.58
N MET A 39 -11.36 2.24 2.05
CA MET A 39 -10.93 3.33 1.20
C MET A 39 -9.42 3.27 1.04
N VAL A 40 -8.93 3.17 -0.20
CA VAL A 40 -7.51 3.05 -0.48
C VAL A 40 -7.06 4.23 -1.33
N GLU A 41 -5.98 4.88 -0.93
CA GLU A 41 -5.42 6.02 -1.66
C GLU A 41 -3.92 6.09 -1.42
N TRP A 42 -3.23 6.84 -2.30
CA TRP A 42 -1.84 7.20 -2.02
C TRP A 42 -1.81 8.05 -0.77
N TRP A 43 -0.79 7.84 0.07
CA TRP A 43 -0.65 8.58 1.31
C TRP A 43 -0.68 10.08 1.07
N ASP A 44 -1.52 10.76 1.86
CA ASP A 44 -1.64 12.21 1.88
C ASP A 44 -1.23 12.67 3.27
N GLY A 45 -0.20 13.49 3.36
CA GLY A 45 0.34 13.94 4.65
C GLY A 45 -0.62 14.77 5.48
N MET A 46 -1.77 15.15 4.93
CA MET A 46 -2.77 15.95 5.64
C MET A 46 -3.85 15.10 6.30
N LEU A 47 -3.86 13.80 6.06
CA LEU A 47 -4.94 12.92 6.52
C LEU A 47 -4.44 11.83 7.44
N PRO A 48 -5.24 11.43 8.43
CA PRO A 48 -4.93 10.26 9.25
C PRO A 48 -5.38 8.97 8.55
N TYR A 49 -4.68 7.89 8.82
CA TYR A 49 -4.96 6.57 8.25
C TYR A 49 -5.08 5.52 9.34
N ASP A 50 -5.90 4.52 9.10
CA ASP A 50 -5.96 3.34 9.95
C ASP A 50 -4.71 2.48 9.74
N ARG A 51 -4.26 2.38 8.50
CA ARG A 51 -3.05 1.64 8.15
C ARG A 51 -2.39 2.27 6.94
N ILE A 52 -1.06 2.29 6.96
CA ILE A 52 -0.24 2.70 5.83
C ILE A 52 0.66 1.52 5.46
N TYR A 53 0.68 1.20 4.17
CA TYR A 53 1.63 0.23 3.62
C TYR A 53 2.71 0.98 2.88
N MET A 54 3.96 0.74 3.26
CA MET A 54 5.14 1.28 2.59
C MET A 54 5.86 0.14 1.89
N SER A 55 6.05 0.25 0.59
CA SER A 55 6.77 -0.78 -0.16
C SER A 55 7.99 -0.17 -0.84
N LYS A 56 9.12 -0.81 -0.66
CA LYS A 56 10.41 -0.40 -1.21
C LYS A 56 11.04 -1.62 -1.86
N VAL A 57 11.33 -1.52 -3.14
CA VAL A 57 11.91 -2.62 -3.91
C VAL A 57 13.42 -2.51 -4.00
N PHE A 58 13.93 -1.29 -4.18
CA PHE A 58 15.36 -1.07 -4.37
C PHE A 58 16.03 -0.64 -3.07
N THR A 59 17.11 -1.31 -2.70
CA THR A 59 17.84 -1.01 -1.46
C THR A 59 18.48 0.37 -1.47
N PHE A 60 18.77 0.90 -2.67
CA PHE A 60 19.43 2.21 -2.82
C PHE A 60 18.45 3.38 -2.81
N SER A 61 17.14 3.13 -2.85
CA SER A 61 16.17 4.22 -2.78
C SER A 61 16.18 4.86 -1.40
N PRO A 62 16.14 6.21 -1.33
CA PRO A 62 16.05 6.88 -0.03
C PRO A 62 14.76 6.49 0.67
N ASP A 63 14.84 6.28 1.97
CA ASP A 63 13.65 5.98 2.75
C ASP A 63 12.80 7.24 2.94
N ASN A 64 11.54 7.04 3.26
CA ASN A 64 10.63 8.14 3.55
C ASN A 64 10.59 8.34 5.07
N ASP A 65 11.25 9.39 5.54
CA ASP A 65 11.36 9.69 6.97
C ASP A 65 10.24 10.60 7.46
N THR A 66 9.29 10.94 6.61
CA THR A 66 8.21 11.84 6.99
C THR A 66 7.33 11.18 8.05
N VAL A 67 6.97 11.97 9.07
CA VAL A 67 6.06 11.50 10.11
C VAL A 67 4.67 11.31 9.50
N MET A 68 4.10 10.13 9.67
CA MET A 68 2.80 9.76 9.11
C MET A 68 1.80 9.50 10.21
N GLN A 69 0.60 10.05 10.05
CA GLN A 69 -0.49 9.82 11.00
C GLN A 69 -1.20 8.52 10.66
N SER A 70 -0.91 7.49 11.42
CA SER A 70 -1.54 6.19 11.20
C SER A 70 -1.47 5.37 12.47
N ASP A 71 -2.50 4.55 12.67
CA ASP A 71 -2.53 3.60 13.77
C ASP A 71 -1.50 2.48 13.56
N GLU A 72 -1.24 2.15 12.30
CA GLU A 72 -0.33 1.06 11.95
C GLU A 72 0.41 1.39 10.66
N ILE A 73 1.71 1.14 10.64
CA ILE A 73 2.52 1.28 9.43
C ILE A 73 3.20 -0.05 9.17
N ILE A 74 2.97 -0.60 7.98
CA ILE A 74 3.56 -1.87 7.55
C ILE A 74 4.57 -1.57 6.44
N ARG A 75 5.81 -1.98 6.64
CA ARG A 75 6.88 -1.83 5.66
C ARG A 75 7.21 -3.18 5.08
N GLY A 76 7.40 -3.24 3.77
CA GLY A 76 7.74 -4.48 3.11
C GLY A 76 8.48 -4.25 1.81
N GLY A 77 8.93 -5.36 1.22
CA GLY A 77 9.66 -5.35 -0.04
C GLY A 77 11.16 -5.55 0.17
N THR A 78 11.84 -5.93 -0.91
CA THR A 78 13.27 -6.28 -0.86
C THR A 78 14.14 -5.08 -0.48
N GLY A 79 13.67 -3.85 -0.73
CA GLY A 79 14.39 -2.64 -0.34
C GLY A 79 14.52 -2.47 1.16
N TYR A 80 13.62 -3.05 1.94
CA TYR A 80 13.69 -3.11 3.40
C TYR A 80 14.31 -4.42 3.89
N ARG A 81 14.81 -5.23 2.97
CA ARG A 81 15.35 -6.55 3.26
C ARG A 81 14.31 -7.50 3.86
N ASP A 82 13.07 -7.24 3.54
CA ASP A 82 11.97 -8.13 3.89
C ASP A 82 11.68 -9.04 2.70
N TYR A 83 12.08 -10.30 2.83
CA TYR A 83 11.89 -11.28 1.77
C TYR A 83 10.64 -12.14 2.00
N GLY A 84 9.84 -11.79 3.01
CA GLY A 84 8.61 -12.47 3.30
C GLY A 84 7.54 -12.18 2.25
N SER A 85 6.68 -13.15 2.03
CA SER A 85 5.55 -12.99 1.12
C SER A 85 4.41 -12.27 1.81
N LEU A 86 3.58 -11.59 1.00
CA LEU A 86 2.30 -11.10 1.49
C LEU A 86 1.42 -12.27 1.92
N PRO A 87 0.44 -12.03 2.80
CA PRO A 87 -0.57 -13.06 3.08
C PRO A 87 -1.16 -13.61 1.79
N GLU A 88 -1.47 -14.90 1.81
CA GLU A 88 -1.94 -15.60 0.60
C GLU A 88 -3.17 -14.94 -0.02
N GLU A 89 -4.09 -14.44 0.82
CA GLU A 89 -5.28 -13.76 0.35
C GLU A 89 -4.94 -12.54 -0.51
N ILE A 90 -3.89 -11.81 -0.15
CA ILE A 90 -3.44 -10.63 -0.89
C ILE A 90 -2.68 -11.05 -2.14
N GLU A 91 -1.83 -12.06 -2.02
CA GLU A 91 -1.06 -12.58 -3.15
C GLU A 91 -1.95 -13.10 -4.27
N ALA A 92 -3.11 -13.63 -3.92
CA ALA A 92 -4.06 -14.17 -4.88
C ALA A 92 -4.90 -13.10 -5.59
N MET A 93 -4.83 -11.84 -5.15
CA MET A 93 -5.62 -10.78 -5.77
C MET A 93 -5.04 -10.38 -7.12
N PRO A 94 -5.90 -10.16 -8.13
CA PRO A 94 -5.44 -9.49 -9.35
C PRO A 94 -4.99 -8.08 -9.00
N PRO A 95 -3.90 -7.59 -9.61
CA PRO A 95 -3.41 -6.24 -9.31
C PRO A 95 -4.41 -5.15 -9.67
N ASP A 96 -4.51 -4.16 -8.82
CA ASP A 96 -5.35 -2.98 -9.06
C ASP A 96 -4.54 -1.94 -9.84
N TYR A 97 -4.70 -1.94 -11.16
CA TYR A 97 -3.97 -0.99 -12.02
C TYR A 97 -4.48 0.44 -11.89
N SER A 98 -5.62 0.65 -11.24
CA SER A 98 -6.18 2.00 -11.12
C SER A 98 -5.29 2.93 -10.30
N ILE A 99 -4.45 2.40 -9.41
CA ILE A 99 -3.53 3.23 -8.64
C ILE A 99 -2.34 3.73 -9.47
N TYR A 100 -2.12 3.14 -10.66
CA TYR A 100 -1.09 3.58 -11.61
C TYR A 100 -1.76 3.83 -12.98
N PRO A 101 -2.62 4.85 -13.08
CA PRO A 101 -3.49 4.99 -14.26
C PRO A 101 -2.75 5.28 -15.56
N ARG A 102 -1.48 5.61 -15.51
CA ARG A 102 -0.68 5.91 -16.70
C ARG A 102 0.03 4.70 -17.28
N TYR A 103 -0.09 3.55 -16.63
CA TYR A 103 0.52 2.32 -17.14
C TYR A 103 -0.50 1.55 -17.96
N PRO A 104 -0.10 1.07 -19.14
CA PRO A 104 -0.97 0.26 -19.98
C PRO A 104 -1.24 -1.12 -19.40
#